data_742ee2fac7fdc4b35e5dca74a32fb55c
#
_entry.id   742ee2fac7fdc4b35e5dca74a32fb55c
#
_cell.length_a   1.000
_cell.length_b   1.000
_cell.length_c   1.000
_cell.angle_alpha   90.00
_cell.angle_beta   90.00
_cell.angle_gamma   90.00
#
_symmetry.space_group_name_H-M   'P 1'
#
loop_
_entity.id
_entity.type
_entity.pdbx_description
1 polymer ?
#
loop_
_entity_poly.entity_id
_entity_poly.type
_entity_poly.pdbx_seq_one_letter_code
_entity_poly.pdbx_strand_id
1 'polypeptide(L)'
;DYFGPVTVAAVYVSSEKIQLLKELGIKDSKMLTDEKMLLIADNIKAACPHSILVLRNEKYNAVQQKGWSQGKIKALLHNKALLHVLNKISPTVPEYILIDQFAERDVYYRHIQNEKEIVRDNVLFSTKAEQLHIAVAAASILARVAFLKEMDNISNEMNMEIPKGASKKVDEIAAKILLTNGENVLKTI
;
A
#
# COMPACT_ATOMS: atom_id res chain seq x y z
N ASP A 1 -9.99 -0.60 -6.12
CA ASP A 1 -11.08 0.33 -5.87
C ASP A 1 -11.14 1.40 -6.97
N TYR A 2 -12.30 1.92 -7.27
CA TYR A 2 -12.49 2.98 -8.27
C TYR A 2 -12.01 4.33 -7.74
N PHE A 3 -12.39 4.64 -6.51
CA PHE A 3 -11.94 5.83 -5.80
C PHE A 3 -10.75 5.52 -4.89
N GLY A 4 -10.03 6.57 -4.54
CA GLY A 4 -8.98 6.51 -3.56
C GLY A 4 -7.58 6.27 -4.14
N PRO A 5 -6.57 6.35 -3.26
CA PRO A 5 -5.19 6.28 -3.65
C PRO A 5 -4.70 4.85 -3.89
N VAL A 6 -3.52 4.73 -4.48
CA VAL A 6 -2.68 3.53 -4.39
C VAL A 6 -1.81 3.67 -3.14
N THR A 7 -1.87 2.68 -2.25
CA THR A 7 -1.06 2.64 -1.03
C THR A 7 -0.12 1.45 -1.04
N VAL A 8 1.12 1.69 -0.65
CA VAL A 8 2.16 0.67 -0.52
C VAL A 8 2.84 0.83 0.83
N ALA A 9 3.14 -0.26 1.49
CA ALA A 9 3.88 -0.25 2.74
C ALA A 9 4.97 -1.30 2.77
N ALA A 10 6.05 -1.00 3.48
CA ALA A 10 7.12 -1.92 3.82
C ALA A 10 7.38 -1.88 5.32
N VAL A 11 7.61 -3.02 5.93
CA VAL A 11 7.86 -3.16 7.37
C VAL A 11 9.05 -4.08 7.59
N TYR A 12 9.99 -3.65 8.43
CA TYR A 12 11.06 -4.49 8.95
C TYR A 12 10.66 -5.08 10.30
N VAL A 13 10.70 -6.40 10.40
CA VAL A 13 10.42 -7.12 11.65
C VAL A 13 11.67 -7.88 12.06
N SER A 14 12.30 -7.46 13.17
CA SER A 14 13.37 -8.23 13.78
C SER A 14 12.82 -9.51 14.43
N SER A 15 13.66 -10.52 14.58
CA SER A 15 13.27 -11.77 15.22
C SER A 15 12.64 -11.57 16.62
N GLU A 16 13.12 -10.58 17.36
CA GLU A 16 12.61 -10.23 18.70
C GLU A 16 11.18 -9.70 18.68
N LYS A 17 10.75 -9.07 17.57
CA LYS A 17 9.42 -8.48 17.42
C LYS A 17 8.37 -9.44 16.85
N ILE A 18 8.77 -10.57 16.32
CA ILE A 18 7.84 -11.53 15.70
C ILE A 18 6.76 -11.99 16.68
N GLN A 19 7.13 -12.33 17.92
CA GLN A 19 6.18 -12.77 18.93
C GLN A 19 5.20 -11.67 19.32
N LEU A 20 5.68 -10.43 19.47
CA LEU A 20 4.83 -9.27 19.76
C LEU A 20 3.76 -9.09 18.68
N LEU A 21 4.15 -9.16 17.42
CA LEU A 21 3.21 -9.01 16.30
C LEU A 21 2.21 -10.17 16.24
N LYS A 22 2.63 -11.39 16.55
CA LYS A 22 1.71 -12.53 16.65
C LYS A 22 0.66 -12.32 17.75
N GLU A 23 1.05 -11.81 18.90
CA GLU A 23 0.13 -11.50 20.01
C GLU A 23 -0.87 -10.40 19.68
N LEU A 24 -0.54 -9.48 18.76
CA LEU A 24 -1.45 -8.47 18.26
C LEU A 24 -2.54 -9.03 17.32
N GLY A 25 -2.46 -10.30 16.93
CA GLY A 25 -3.44 -10.95 16.04
C GLY A 25 -3.27 -10.61 14.56
N ILE A 26 -2.09 -10.19 14.12
CA ILE A 26 -1.81 -9.73 12.76
C ILE A 26 -2.04 -10.81 11.69
N LYS A 27 -1.80 -12.08 12.00
CA LYS A 27 -2.00 -13.20 11.07
C LYS A 27 -3.44 -13.34 10.58
N ASP A 28 -4.39 -12.94 11.40
CA ASP A 28 -5.81 -13.04 11.11
C ASP A 28 -6.39 -11.72 10.58
N SER A 29 -5.56 -10.88 9.97
CA SER A 29 -5.92 -9.53 9.53
C SER A 29 -7.14 -9.49 8.60
N LYS A 30 -7.36 -10.53 7.81
CA LYS A 30 -8.54 -10.66 6.94
C LYS A 30 -9.85 -10.78 7.70
N MET A 31 -9.79 -11.20 8.97
CA MET A 31 -10.93 -11.34 9.87
C MET A 31 -11.12 -10.11 10.77
N LEU A 32 -10.20 -9.15 10.73
CA LEU A 32 -10.24 -7.96 11.56
C LEU A 32 -11.18 -6.90 10.98
N THR A 33 -11.89 -6.20 11.88
CA THR A 33 -12.64 -5.00 11.52
C THR A 33 -11.67 -3.85 11.20
N ASP A 34 -12.14 -2.86 10.44
CA ASP A 34 -11.34 -1.67 10.14
C ASP A 34 -10.90 -0.95 11.42
N GLU A 35 -11.76 -0.89 12.46
CA GLU A 35 -11.43 -0.29 13.76
C GLU A 35 -10.27 -1.01 14.46
N LYS A 36 -10.31 -2.34 14.47
CA LYS A 36 -9.22 -3.15 15.05
C LYS A 36 -7.92 -2.97 14.27
N MET A 37 -7.99 -2.88 12.94
CA MET A 37 -6.81 -2.59 12.11
C MET A 37 -6.18 -1.25 12.44
N LEU A 38 -6.98 -0.21 12.70
CA LEU A 38 -6.48 1.11 13.10
C LEU A 38 -5.64 1.03 14.38
N LEU A 39 -6.14 0.31 15.40
CA LEU A 39 -5.41 0.12 16.65
C LEU A 39 -4.12 -0.69 16.47
N ILE A 40 -4.18 -1.77 15.71
CA ILE A 40 -3.02 -2.61 15.43
C ILE A 40 -1.98 -1.85 14.62
N ALA A 41 -2.39 -1.03 13.65
CA ALA A 41 -1.49 -0.21 12.85
C ALA A 41 -0.63 0.72 13.71
N ASP A 42 -1.19 1.36 14.71
CA ASP A 42 -0.45 2.23 15.63
C ASP A 42 0.61 1.44 16.41
N ASN A 43 0.26 0.24 16.85
CA ASN A 43 1.19 -0.66 17.53
C ASN A 43 2.34 -1.13 16.61
N ILE A 44 2.04 -1.45 15.35
CA ILE A 44 3.05 -1.82 14.35
C ILE A 44 4.02 -0.66 14.11
N LYS A 45 3.50 0.55 13.93
CA LYS A 45 4.31 1.75 13.71
C LYS A 45 5.24 2.05 14.88
N ALA A 46 4.78 1.83 16.11
CA ALA A 46 5.58 2.03 17.32
C ALA A 46 6.68 0.97 17.48
N ALA A 47 6.43 -0.27 17.05
CA ALA A 47 7.32 -1.41 17.28
C ALA A 47 8.32 -1.67 16.15
N CYS A 48 8.00 -1.27 14.90
CA CYS A 48 8.75 -1.69 13.72
C CYS A 48 9.11 -0.52 12.81
N PRO A 49 10.35 -0.45 12.30
CA PRO A 49 10.69 0.44 11.20
C PRO A 49 9.80 0.15 9.98
N HIS A 50 9.27 1.19 9.38
CA HIS A 50 8.31 1.07 8.30
C HIS A 50 8.38 2.24 7.33
N SER A 51 7.79 2.08 6.17
CA SER A 51 7.52 3.13 5.19
C SER A 51 6.14 2.93 4.59
N ILE A 52 5.38 4.00 4.49
CA ILE A 52 4.06 4.01 3.86
C ILE A 52 4.07 5.07 2.77
N LEU A 53 3.70 4.68 1.56
CA LEU A 53 3.59 5.57 0.41
C LEU A 53 2.14 5.62 -0.06
N VAL A 54 1.65 6.83 -0.27
CA VAL A 54 0.30 7.12 -0.74
C VAL A 54 0.39 7.88 -2.05
N LEU A 55 -0.14 7.30 -3.11
CA LEU A 55 -0.24 7.94 -4.41
C LEU A 55 -1.71 8.28 -4.68
N ARG A 56 -2.05 9.55 -4.58
CA ARG A 56 -3.42 10.04 -4.84
C ARG A 56 -3.77 9.92 -6.33
N ASN A 57 -5.06 9.83 -6.62
CA ASN A 57 -5.57 9.61 -7.97
C ASN A 57 -5.12 10.68 -8.97
N GLU A 58 -5.06 11.93 -8.59
CA GLU A 58 -4.59 13.00 -9.46
C GLU A 58 -3.17 12.70 -10.00
N LYS A 59 -2.25 12.33 -9.11
CA LYS A 59 -0.87 12.01 -9.49
C LYS A 59 -0.79 10.67 -10.23
N TYR A 60 -1.59 9.69 -9.84
CA TYR A 60 -1.73 8.42 -10.54
C TYR A 60 -2.15 8.63 -11.99
N ASN A 61 -3.20 9.40 -12.22
CA ASN A 61 -3.69 9.72 -13.56
C ASN A 61 -2.64 10.48 -14.39
N ALA A 62 -1.91 11.42 -13.79
CA ALA A 62 -0.86 12.17 -14.46
C ALA A 62 0.27 11.27 -14.97
N VAL A 63 0.70 10.27 -14.19
CA VAL A 63 1.74 9.33 -14.62
C VAL A 63 1.21 8.30 -15.61
N GLN A 64 -0.05 7.89 -15.51
CA GLN A 64 -0.69 7.04 -16.53
C GLN A 64 -0.76 7.72 -17.90
N GLN A 65 -1.07 9.00 -17.94
CA GLN A 65 -1.05 9.79 -19.18
C GLN A 65 0.33 9.85 -19.83
N LYS A 66 1.39 9.68 -19.06
CA LYS A 66 2.76 9.53 -19.55
C LYS A 66 3.09 8.12 -20.05
N GLY A 67 2.11 7.22 -20.06
CA GLY A 67 2.28 5.85 -20.53
C GLY A 67 2.71 4.84 -19.48
N TRP A 68 2.68 5.18 -18.19
CA TRP A 68 3.02 4.24 -17.13
C TRP A 68 1.85 3.31 -16.84
N SER A 69 2.14 2.02 -16.85
CA SER A 69 1.17 1.00 -16.44
C SER A 69 0.99 0.96 -14.92
N GLN A 70 -0.12 0.38 -14.45
CA GLN A 70 -0.34 0.15 -13.03
C GLN A 70 0.77 -0.72 -12.41
N GLY A 71 1.23 -1.73 -13.15
CA GLY A 71 2.34 -2.59 -12.71
C GLY A 71 3.64 -1.82 -12.50
N LYS A 72 3.97 -0.90 -13.41
CA LYS A 72 5.13 -0.02 -13.27
C LYS A 72 5.01 0.89 -12.06
N ILE A 73 3.86 1.52 -11.87
CA ILE A 73 3.61 2.42 -10.72
C ILE A 73 3.79 1.66 -9.41
N LYS A 74 3.20 0.47 -9.30
CA LYS A 74 3.35 -0.39 -8.11
C LYS A 74 4.80 -0.79 -7.87
N ALA A 75 5.52 -1.21 -8.90
CA ALA A 75 6.92 -1.61 -8.78
C ALA A 75 7.80 -0.46 -8.28
N LEU A 76 7.62 0.74 -8.81
CA LEU A 76 8.34 1.93 -8.37
C LEU A 76 8.04 2.29 -6.91
N LEU A 77 6.78 2.20 -6.50
CA LEU A 77 6.38 2.46 -5.11
C LEU A 77 6.97 1.41 -4.15
N HIS A 78 6.93 0.13 -4.51
CA HIS A 78 7.53 -0.94 -3.70
C HIS A 78 9.04 -0.74 -3.53
N ASN A 79 9.77 -0.49 -4.61
CA ASN A 79 11.19 -0.23 -4.55
C ASN A 79 11.52 0.96 -3.64
N LYS A 80 10.79 2.05 -3.77
CA LYS A 80 10.96 3.26 -2.95
C LYS A 80 10.66 2.99 -1.47
N ALA A 81 9.59 2.26 -1.17
CA ALA A 81 9.26 1.91 0.22
C ALA A 81 10.35 1.03 0.85
N LEU A 82 10.85 0.05 0.11
CA LEU A 82 11.95 -0.81 0.55
C LEU A 82 13.23 -0.02 0.81
N LEU A 83 13.61 0.90 -0.09
CA LEU A 83 14.78 1.77 0.10
C LEU A 83 14.64 2.62 1.36
N HIS A 84 13.47 3.19 1.62
CA HIS A 84 13.22 3.96 2.84
C HIS A 84 13.44 3.13 4.11
N VAL A 85 12.92 1.90 4.15
CA VAL A 85 13.09 1.02 5.31
C VAL A 85 14.54 0.60 5.46
N LEU A 86 15.22 0.22 4.39
CA LEU A 86 16.66 -0.14 4.43
C LEU A 86 17.52 1.00 4.95
N ASN A 87 17.21 2.23 4.56
CA ASN A 87 17.92 3.41 5.09
C ASN A 87 17.63 3.61 6.58
N LYS A 88 16.41 3.39 7.04
CA LYS A 88 16.05 3.51 8.46
C LYS A 88 16.73 2.49 9.35
N ILE A 89 16.95 1.27 8.87
CA ILE A 89 17.55 0.18 9.65
C ILE A 89 19.07 0.08 9.51
N SER A 90 19.67 0.84 8.57
CA SER A 90 21.13 0.85 8.37
C SER A 90 21.87 1.07 9.68
N PRO A 91 22.94 0.31 9.98
CA PRO A 91 23.66 -0.64 9.12
C PRO A 91 23.11 -2.08 9.14
N THR A 92 21.98 -2.33 9.77
CA THR A 92 21.35 -3.65 9.80
C THR A 92 20.91 -4.05 8.39
N VAL A 93 21.24 -5.27 7.99
CA VAL A 93 20.80 -5.86 6.72
C VAL A 93 19.79 -6.96 7.01
N PRO A 94 18.59 -6.92 6.42
CA PRO A 94 17.62 -7.99 6.62
C PRO A 94 18.10 -9.29 5.99
N GLU A 95 17.78 -10.43 6.60
CA GLU A 95 18.13 -11.75 6.07
C GLU A 95 17.52 -11.98 4.68
N TYR A 96 16.29 -11.55 4.51
CA TYR A 96 15.59 -11.54 3.22
C TYR A 96 14.50 -10.47 3.18
N ILE A 97 14.05 -10.16 1.98
CA ILE A 97 12.97 -9.21 1.71
C ILE A 97 11.90 -9.98 0.95
N LEU A 98 10.69 -10.02 1.50
CA LEU A 98 9.56 -10.72 0.87
C LEU A 98 8.58 -9.73 0.28
N ILE A 99 8.34 -9.84 -1.02
CA ILE A 99 7.36 -9.03 -1.75
C ILE A 99 6.13 -9.89 -2.03
N ASP A 100 4.95 -9.39 -1.67
CA ASP A 100 3.69 -9.99 -2.11
C ASP A 100 3.53 -9.77 -3.62
N GLN A 101 3.59 -10.88 -4.35
CA GLN A 101 3.78 -10.88 -5.79
C GLN A 101 2.53 -10.35 -6.52
N PHE A 102 2.69 -9.28 -7.24
CA PHE A 102 1.70 -8.71 -8.15
C PHE A 102 2.14 -8.77 -9.62
N ALA A 103 3.38 -9.15 -9.87
CA ALA A 103 3.97 -9.34 -11.19
C ALA A 103 5.08 -10.38 -11.13
N GLU A 104 5.38 -11.01 -12.24
CA GLU A 104 6.54 -11.88 -12.33
C GLU A 104 7.84 -11.11 -12.03
N ARG A 105 8.82 -11.80 -11.43
CA ARG A 105 10.08 -11.19 -11.00
C ARG A 105 10.76 -10.37 -12.12
N ASP A 106 10.86 -10.92 -13.31
CA ASP A 106 11.53 -10.25 -14.43
C ASP A 106 10.74 -9.02 -14.89
N VAL A 107 9.42 -9.07 -14.84
CA VAL A 107 8.54 -7.95 -15.17
C VAL A 107 8.69 -6.84 -14.12
N TYR A 108 8.72 -7.20 -12.84
CA TYR A 108 8.96 -6.24 -11.76
C TYR A 108 10.26 -5.47 -11.96
N TYR A 109 11.39 -6.15 -12.16
CA TYR A 109 12.68 -5.51 -12.35
C TYR A 109 12.79 -4.73 -13.66
N ARG A 110 12.11 -5.16 -14.71
CA ARG A 110 12.03 -4.41 -15.97
C ARG A 110 11.33 -3.06 -15.75
N HIS A 111 10.31 -3.01 -14.94
CA HIS A 111 9.61 -1.76 -14.63
C HIS A 111 10.49 -0.72 -13.93
N ILE A 112 11.43 -1.15 -13.12
CA ILE A 112 12.29 -0.27 -12.31
C ILE A 112 13.74 -0.16 -12.82
N GLN A 113 14.03 -0.69 -14.01
CA GLN A 113 15.40 -0.79 -14.53
C GLN A 113 16.15 0.54 -14.65
N ASN A 114 15.44 1.64 -14.80
CA ASN A 114 16.02 2.99 -14.95
C ASN A 114 16.19 3.73 -13.63
N GLU A 115 15.82 3.11 -12.51
CA GLU A 115 16.00 3.72 -11.20
C GLU A 115 17.47 3.71 -10.78
N LYS A 116 17.90 4.75 -10.09
CA LYS A 116 19.28 4.87 -9.60
C LYS A 116 19.64 3.80 -8.58
N GLU A 117 18.71 3.48 -7.71
CA GLU A 117 18.86 2.48 -6.67
C GLU A 117 17.75 1.45 -6.79
N ILE A 118 18.13 0.18 -6.87
CA ILE A 118 17.22 -0.94 -7.02
C ILE A 118 17.51 -1.97 -5.94
N VAL A 119 16.52 -2.31 -5.14
CA VAL A 119 16.64 -3.36 -4.13
C VAL A 119 16.55 -4.71 -4.81
N ARG A 120 17.67 -5.45 -4.82
CA ARG A 120 17.79 -6.77 -5.48
C ARG A 120 18.25 -7.87 -4.55
N ASP A 121 19.09 -7.54 -3.57
CA ASP A 121 19.73 -8.54 -2.71
C ASP A 121 18.71 -9.15 -1.76
N ASN A 122 18.71 -10.48 -1.70
CA ASN A 122 17.85 -11.25 -0.80
C ASN A 122 16.34 -11.02 -1.00
N VAL A 123 15.93 -10.59 -2.19
CA VAL A 123 14.52 -10.36 -2.52
C VAL A 123 13.85 -11.65 -3.01
N LEU A 124 12.75 -12.00 -2.36
CA LEU A 124 11.88 -13.12 -2.70
C LEU A 124 10.50 -12.61 -3.09
N PHE A 125 9.89 -13.26 -4.06
CA PHE A 125 8.53 -12.98 -4.51
C PHE A 125 7.65 -14.20 -4.21
N SER A 126 6.48 -13.96 -3.62
CA SER A 126 5.51 -15.03 -3.40
C SER A 126 4.10 -14.47 -3.45
N THR A 127 3.19 -15.21 -4.08
CA THR A 127 1.77 -14.92 -3.97
C THR A 127 1.29 -15.26 -2.56
N LYS A 128 0.35 -14.48 -2.04
CA LYS A 128 -0.17 -14.63 -0.67
C LYS A 128 0.94 -14.59 0.39
N ALA A 129 1.92 -13.74 0.19
CA ALA A 129 3.08 -13.61 1.06
C ALA A 129 2.70 -13.22 2.50
N GLU A 130 1.56 -12.55 2.69
CA GLU A 130 1.01 -12.24 4.01
C GLU A 130 0.71 -13.48 4.86
N GLN A 131 0.49 -14.63 4.22
CA GLN A 131 0.30 -15.92 4.90
C GLN A 131 1.62 -16.61 5.26
N LEU A 132 2.70 -16.24 4.57
CA LEU A 132 4.02 -16.83 4.75
C LEU A 132 4.82 -16.13 5.85
N HIS A 133 4.73 -14.80 5.93
CA HIS A 133 5.50 -14.04 6.90
C HIS A 133 4.72 -12.88 7.49
N ILE A 134 4.85 -12.72 8.80
CA ILE A 134 4.13 -11.70 9.58
C ILE A 134 4.52 -10.27 9.17
N ALA A 135 5.72 -10.05 8.66
CA ALA A 135 6.15 -8.73 8.16
C ALA A 135 5.31 -8.26 6.99
N VAL A 136 4.94 -9.15 6.07
CA VAL A 136 4.06 -8.83 4.95
C VAL A 136 2.64 -8.57 5.43
N ALA A 137 2.14 -9.36 6.36
CA ALA A 137 0.83 -9.13 6.98
C ALA A 137 0.78 -7.76 7.67
N ALA A 138 1.82 -7.40 8.42
CA ALA A 138 1.95 -6.08 9.04
C ALA A 138 1.95 -4.95 8.00
N ALA A 139 2.73 -5.08 6.94
CA ALA A 139 2.77 -4.10 5.86
C ALA A 139 1.40 -3.94 5.17
N SER A 140 0.69 -5.04 4.95
CA SER A 140 -0.67 -5.03 4.39
C SER A 140 -1.64 -4.25 5.27
N ILE A 141 -1.56 -4.40 6.59
CA ILE A 141 -2.38 -3.64 7.54
C ILE A 141 -2.06 -2.15 7.45
N LEU A 142 -0.77 -1.77 7.43
CA LEU A 142 -0.38 -0.36 7.32
C LEU A 142 -0.87 0.27 6.01
N ALA A 143 -0.75 -0.44 4.90
CA ALA A 143 -1.24 0.02 3.60
C ALA A 143 -2.77 0.18 3.60
N ARG A 144 -3.50 -0.78 4.16
CA ARG A 144 -4.97 -0.72 4.27
C ARG A 144 -5.43 0.44 5.14
N VAL A 145 -4.80 0.64 6.28
CA VAL A 145 -5.13 1.76 7.18
C VAL A 145 -4.84 3.11 6.54
N ALA A 146 -3.74 3.24 5.82
CA ALA A 146 -3.44 4.46 5.06
C ALA A 146 -4.50 4.73 3.98
N PHE A 147 -4.95 3.68 3.29
CA PHE A 147 -6.05 3.77 2.33
C PHE A 147 -7.35 4.23 2.99
N LEU A 148 -7.73 3.64 4.13
CA LEU A 148 -8.95 4.01 4.87
C LEU A 148 -8.91 5.46 5.32
N LYS A 149 -7.80 5.93 5.85
CA LYS A 149 -7.63 7.33 6.26
C LYS A 149 -7.77 8.30 5.09
N GLU A 150 -7.21 7.95 3.95
CA GLU A 150 -7.31 8.79 2.74
C GLU A 150 -8.74 8.80 2.18
N MET A 151 -9.46 7.66 2.24
CA MET A 151 -10.87 7.60 1.88
C MET A 151 -11.72 8.51 2.77
N ASP A 152 -11.45 8.55 4.07
CA ASP A 152 -12.12 9.48 4.99
C ASP A 152 -11.82 10.94 4.65
N ASN A 153 -10.57 11.26 4.30
CA ASN A 153 -10.19 12.61 3.86
C ASN A 153 -10.94 13.01 2.59
N ILE A 154 -11.02 12.14 1.60
CA ILE A 154 -11.76 12.38 0.36
C ILE A 154 -13.25 12.57 0.65
N SER A 155 -13.85 11.74 1.51
CA SER A 155 -15.24 11.85 1.91
C SER A 155 -15.53 13.20 2.59
N ASN A 156 -14.62 13.67 3.44
CA ASN A 156 -14.72 14.98 4.08
C ASN A 156 -14.58 16.13 3.07
N GLU A 157 -13.63 16.06 2.17
CA GLU A 157 -13.43 17.06 1.10
C GLU A 157 -14.66 17.17 0.20
N MET A 158 -15.29 16.03 -0.11
CA MET A 158 -16.49 15.95 -0.95
C MET A 158 -17.79 16.21 -0.19
N ASN A 159 -17.73 16.27 1.13
CA ASN A 159 -18.90 16.38 2.02
C ASN A 159 -19.96 15.29 1.74
N MET A 160 -19.49 14.08 1.44
CA MET A 160 -20.33 12.90 1.20
C MET A 160 -19.51 11.63 1.44
N GLU A 161 -20.20 10.54 1.78
CA GLU A 161 -19.55 9.23 1.91
C GLU A 161 -19.12 8.70 0.52
N ILE A 162 -17.81 8.49 0.36
CA ILE A 162 -17.24 7.89 -0.86
C ILE A 162 -17.10 6.39 -0.64
N PRO A 163 -17.79 5.55 -1.42
CA PRO A 163 -17.76 4.11 -1.24
C PRO A 163 -16.45 3.50 -1.74
N LYS A 164 -16.01 2.44 -1.05
CA LYS A 164 -14.85 1.62 -1.44
C LYS A 164 -15.27 0.58 -2.48
N GLY A 165 -14.29 0.09 -3.24
CA GLY A 165 -14.50 -0.99 -4.21
C GLY A 165 -14.91 -0.51 -5.60
N ALA A 166 -15.60 -1.37 -6.34
CA ALA A 166 -16.04 -1.13 -7.72
C ALA A 166 -17.42 -1.78 -7.94
N SER A 167 -18.38 -1.44 -7.10
CA SER A 167 -19.75 -1.94 -7.16
C SER A 167 -20.66 -0.97 -7.89
N LYS A 168 -21.89 -1.40 -8.17
CA LYS A 168 -22.93 -0.53 -8.74
C LYS A 168 -23.15 0.75 -7.92
N LYS A 169 -23.07 0.66 -6.58
CA LYS A 169 -23.16 1.84 -5.70
C LYS A 169 -22.02 2.82 -5.98
N VAL A 170 -20.83 2.33 -6.29
CA VAL A 170 -19.66 3.16 -6.66
C VAL A 170 -19.94 3.88 -7.98
N ASP A 171 -20.48 3.18 -8.97
CA ASP A 171 -20.84 3.77 -10.27
C ASP A 171 -21.91 4.87 -10.13
N GLU A 172 -22.92 4.64 -9.29
CA GLU A 172 -23.98 5.60 -9.00
C GLU A 172 -23.43 6.88 -8.35
N ILE A 173 -22.51 6.74 -7.39
CA ILE A 173 -21.86 7.88 -6.73
C ILE A 173 -20.92 8.61 -7.71
N ALA A 174 -20.17 7.89 -8.55
CA ALA A 174 -19.34 8.50 -9.58
C ALA A 174 -20.16 9.34 -10.56
N ALA A 175 -21.30 8.80 -11.01
CA ALA A 175 -22.23 9.54 -11.87
C ALA A 175 -22.78 10.80 -11.20
N LYS A 176 -23.13 10.72 -9.90
CA LYS A 176 -23.59 11.87 -9.12
C LYS A 176 -22.53 12.94 -9.00
N ILE A 177 -21.27 12.57 -8.72
CA ILE A 177 -20.15 13.51 -8.62
C ILE A 177 -19.89 14.16 -9.98
N LEU A 178 -19.92 13.40 -11.06
CA LEU A 178 -19.75 13.91 -12.42
C LEU A 178 -20.77 14.99 -12.75
N LEU A 179 -22.04 14.75 -12.43
CA LEU A 179 -23.14 15.69 -12.69
C LEU A 179 -23.09 16.93 -11.79
N THR A 180 -22.66 16.79 -10.55
CA THR A 180 -22.70 17.87 -9.55
C THR A 180 -21.40 18.68 -9.51
N ASN A 181 -20.24 18.03 -9.60
CA ASN A 181 -18.92 18.62 -9.39
C ASN A 181 -18.05 18.65 -10.67
N GLY A 182 -18.46 17.93 -11.72
CA GLY A 182 -17.73 17.87 -12.98
C GLY A 182 -16.61 16.80 -13.03
N GLU A 183 -16.12 16.57 -14.22
CA GLU A 183 -15.12 15.53 -14.51
C GLU A 183 -13.79 15.77 -13.82
N ASN A 184 -13.34 17.01 -13.68
CA ASN A 184 -12.07 17.34 -13.06
C ASN A 184 -12.02 16.93 -11.59
N VAL A 185 -13.10 17.15 -10.84
CA VAL A 185 -13.20 16.71 -9.45
C VAL A 185 -13.21 15.19 -9.36
N LEU A 186 -13.96 14.52 -10.21
CA LEU A 186 -14.01 13.05 -10.26
C LEU A 186 -12.63 12.42 -10.49
N LYS A 187 -11.77 13.05 -11.27
CA LYS A 187 -10.39 12.58 -11.52
C LYS A 187 -9.45 12.74 -10.34
N THR A 188 -9.78 13.55 -9.36
CA THR A 188 -8.91 13.82 -8.19
C THR A 188 -9.18 12.89 -7.01
N ILE A 189 -10.24 12.14 -7.03
CA ILE A 189 -10.69 11.25 -5.95
C ILE A 189 -10.66 9.79 -6.39
#